data_19f17b76ff67b65deb78030dc491aea7
#
_entry.id   19f17b76ff67b65deb78030dc491aea7
#
_cell.length_a   1.000
_cell.length_b   1.000
_cell.length_c   1.000
_cell.angle_alpha   90.00
_cell.angle_beta   90.00
_cell.angle_gamma   90.00
#
_symmetry.space_group_name_H-M   'P 1'
#
loop_
_entity.id
_entity.type
_entity.pdbx_description
1 polymer ?
#
loop_
_entity_poly.entity_id
_entity_poly.type
_entity_poly.pdbx_seq_one_letter_code
_entity_poly.pdbx_strand_id
1 'polypeptide(L)'
;MELCQLSLGCHTSSKRHIVSSCSIIRKLVIMTIKDLQPEIEEEVPCSACDRLSEYCVCEFITKISTKTKILILQHPQEPGVDIGTTPIIRTTFPKAIVRTGLSWPNLKKAVGAEAENARWGVLYLGSVHVENLAKDRVIFVVDKKGAPIESPGPILKRLEGIVLLDGTWSQAKTLWWRNAWLLKLPRLVLRPTRRSLYDQIRKEPRKGCLSTVETVGEVLTALEGRTDVQEFLDKPLTELISRLAQQRKKRSNVRPVRKDWRRGRAGGR
;
A
#
# COMPACT_ATOMS: atom_id res chain seq x y z
N MET A 1 18.75 -19.85 25.42
CA MET A 1 20.06 -20.25 25.99
C MET A 1 20.53 -19.01 26.74
N GLU A 2 20.56 -18.95 28.00
CA GLU A 2 21.07 -19.68 29.13
C GLU A 2 20.28 -19.33 30.38
N LEU A 3 19.91 -20.34 31.12
CA LEU A 3 19.26 -20.26 32.43
C LEU A 3 20.31 -19.97 33.51
N CYS A 4 20.14 -18.88 34.23
CA CYS A 4 20.93 -18.59 35.44
C CYS A 4 20.35 -19.39 36.61
N GLN A 5 21.06 -20.44 37.02
CA GLN A 5 20.80 -21.21 38.25
C GLN A 5 21.32 -20.40 39.45
N LEU A 6 20.42 -19.99 40.30
CA LEU A 6 20.76 -19.58 41.68
C LEU A 6 20.43 -20.73 42.64
N SER A 7 21.47 -21.42 43.07
CA SER A 7 21.41 -22.38 44.15
C SER A 7 21.44 -21.66 45.49
N LEU A 8 20.35 -21.68 46.23
CA LEU A 8 20.32 -21.34 47.66
C LEU A 8 20.20 -22.61 48.46
N GLY A 9 21.30 -22.93 49.15
CA GLY A 9 21.35 -24.01 50.13
C GLY A 9 20.42 -23.70 51.33
N CYS A 10 19.50 -24.60 51.55
CA CYS A 10 18.64 -24.56 52.75
C CYS A 10 19.06 -25.66 53.72
N HIS A 11 19.62 -25.24 54.86
CA HIS A 11 19.88 -26.15 55.99
C HIS A 11 18.55 -26.57 56.63
N THR A 12 18.45 -27.84 56.87
CA THR A 12 17.33 -28.55 57.47
C THR A 12 17.12 -28.21 58.91
N SER A 13 15.95 -27.61 59.27
CA SER A 13 15.24 -27.95 60.53
C SER A 13 13.82 -27.42 60.50
N SER A 14 12.91 -28.28 60.91
CA SER A 14 11.48 -28.03 61.16
C SER A 14 10.55 -27.98 59.94
N LYS A 15 10.20 -29.17 59.47
CA LYS A 15 9.01 -29.39 58.60
C LYS A 15 7.73 -29.17 59.42
N ARG A 16 6.85 -28.27 59.06
CA ARG A 16 5.38 -28.47 58.94
C ARG A 16 4.50 -27.25 58.67
N HIS A 17 4.94 -26.01 58.53
CA HIS A 17 4.00 -24.90 58.29
C HIS A 17 4.34 -23.87 57.19
N ILE A 18 5.31 -24.11 56.33
CA ILE A 18 5.76 -23.10 55.34
C ILE A 18 5.23 -23.36 53.91
N VAL A 19 4.66 -24.54 53.66
CA VAL A 19 4.27 -24.92 52.25
C VAL A 19 2.94 -24.27 51.82
N SER A 20 2.09 -23.81 52.74
CA SER A 20 0.79 -23.19 52.41
C SER A 20 0.89 -21.73 51.98
N SER A 21 1.86 -20.96 52.54
CA SER A 21 1.99 -19.53 52.20
C SER A 21 2.63 -19.27 50.85
N CYS A 22 3.51 -20.14 50.37
CA CYS A 22 4.20 -19.94 49.08
C CYS A 22 3.29 -20.17 47.86
N SER A 23 2.31 -21.09 47.98
CA SER A 23 1.34 -21.33 46.91
C SER A 23 0.28 -20.22 46.79
N ILE A 24 -0.08 -19.59 47.91
CA ILE A 24 -1.04 -18.49 47.91
C ILE A 24 -0.38 -17.22 47.34
N ILE A 25 0.85 -16.92 47.69
CA ILE A 25 1.60 -15.75 47.16
C ILE A 25 1.84 -15.94 45.65
N ARG A 26 2.18 -17.15 45.16
CA ARG A 26 2.28 -17.40 43.72
C ARG A 26 0.97 -17.24 42.98
N LYS A 27 -0.17 -17.70 43.54
CA LYS A 27 -1.48 -17.47 42.96
C LYS A 27 -1.89 -16.02 42.96
N LEU A 28 -1.65 -15.27 44.04
CA LEU A 28 -1.95 -13.84 44.06
C LEU A 28 -1.08 -13.03 43.08
N VAL A 29 0.22 -13.30 42.99
CA VAL A 29 1.11 -12.59 42.06
C VAL A 29 0.76 -12.91 40.60
N ILE A 30 0.32 -14.14 40.29
CA ILE A 30 -0.09 -14.52 38.93
C ILE A 30 -1.45 -13.88 38.56
N MET A 31 -2.39 -13.76 39.53
CA MET A 31 -3.66 -13.05 39.28
C MET A 31 -3.42 -11.54 39.06
N THR A 32 -2.57 -10.90 39.87
CA THR A 32 -2.29 -9.46 39.78
C THR A 32 -1.58 -9.07 38.46
N ILE A 33 -0.80 -9.98 37.86
CA ILE A 33 -0.14 -9.73 36.56
C ILE A 33 -1.11 -9.92 35.38
N LYS A 34 -2.09 -10.83 35.49
CA LYS A 34 -3.12 -11.00 34.48
C LYS A 34 -4.13 -9.85 34.43
N ASP A 35 -4.45 -9.28 35.60
CA ASP A 35 -5.41 -8.17 35.73
C ASP A 35 -4.81 -6.80 35.34
N LEU A 36 -3.49 -6.72 35.09
CA LEU A 36 -2.78 -5.49 34.71
C LEU A 36 -2.42 -5.40 33.23
N GLN A 37 -2.77 -6.40 32.43
CA GLN A 37 -2.71 -6.23 30.97
C GLN A 37 -3.99 -5.51 30.55
N PRO A 38 -3.93 -4.24 30.06
CA PRO A 38 -5.07 -3.67 29.37
C PRO A 38 -5.40 -4.64 28.23
N GLU A 39 -6.64 -5.07 28.15
CA GLU A 39 -7.16 -5.76 26.97
C GLU A 39 -6.87 -4.82 25.81
N ILE A 40 -5.82 -5.12 25.03
CA ILE A 40 -5.58 -4.47 23.76
C ILE A 40 -6.72 -5.01 22.90
N GLU A 41 -7.82 -4.26 22.81
CA GLU A 41 -8.85 -4.52 21.80
C GLU A 41 -8.12 -4.50 20.46
N GLU A 42 -7.94 -5.67 19.84
CA GLU A 42 -7.40 -5.77 18.49
C GLU A 42 -8.37 -5.03 17.59
N GLU A 43 -7.97 -3.85 17.10
CA GLU A 43 -8.76 -3.09 16.14
C GLU A 43 -8.99 -3.96 14.89
N VAL A 44 -10.25 -4.34 14.67
CA VAL A 44 -10.64 -5.15 13.52
C VAL A 44 -10.60 -4.27 12.25
N PRO A 45 -9.79 -4.64 11.25
CA PRO A 45 -9.75 -3.89 10.01
C PRO A 45 -11.10 -3.86 9.28
N CYS A 46 -11.36 -2.79 8.56
CA CYS A 46 -12.56 -2.66 7.73
C CYS A 46 -12.64 -3.79 6.69
N SER A 47 -13.74 -4.55 6.67
CA SER A 47 -13.96 -5.69 5.76
C SER A 47 -13.92 -5.32 4.25
N ALA A 48 -14.16 -4.04 3.90
CA ALA A 48 -14.15 -3.59 2.51
C ALA A 48 -12.78 -3.15 2.03
N CYS A 49 -11.96 -2.50 2.86
CA CYS A 49 -10.69 -1.91 2.45
C CYS A 49 -9.46 -2.44 3.21
N ASP A 50 -9.63 -3.31 4.19
CA ASP A 50 -8.60 -3.90 5.05
C ASP A 50 -7.77 -2.87 5.85
N ARG A 51 -8.30 -1.66 6.05
CA ARG A 51 -7.68 -0.61 6.86
C ARG A 51 -8.28 -0.54 8.25
N LEU A 52 -7.47 -0.14 9.21
CA LEU A 52 -7.96 0.25 10.52
C LEU A 52 -8.94 1.42 10.42
N SER A 53 -9.83 1.56 11.40
CA SER A 53 -10.88 2.58 11.42
C SER A 53 -10.36 4.00 11.18
N GLU A 54 -9.19 4.31 11.76
CA GLU A 54 -8.53 5.62 11.65
C GLU A 54 -8.06 5.98 10.22
N TYR A 55 -7.89 4.99 9.32
CA TYR A 55 -7.49 5.17 7.91
C TYR A 55 -8.58 4.75 6.92
N CYS A 56 -9.71 4.24 7.43
CA CYS A 56 -10.79 3.80 6.58
C CYS A 56 -11.54 5.00 5.98
N VAL A 57 -11.65 5.01 4.64
CA VAL A 57 -12.36 6.08 3.89
C VAL A 57 -13.55 5.53 3.10
N CYS A 58 -14.06 4.36 3.44
CA CYS A 58 -15.13 3.69 2.70
C CYS A 58 -16.43 4.49 2.67
N GLU A 59 -16.71 5.30 3.66
CA GLU A 59 -17.89 6.19 3.71
C GLU A 59 -17.88 7.28 2.61
N PHE A 60 -16.70 7.61 2.07
CA PHE A 60 -16.53 8.57 0.98
C PHE A 60 -16.47 7.93 -0.40
N ILE A 61 -16.57 6.59 -0.48
CA ILE A 61 -16.42 5.85 -1.74
C ILE A 61 -17.78 5.61 -2.37
N THR A 62 -17.92 6.04 -3.61
CA THR A 62 -19.03 5.69 -4.51
C THR A 62 -18.59 4.58 -5.45
N LYS A 63 -19.33 3.46 -5.48
CA LYS A 63 -19.06 2.37 -6.42
C LYS A 63 -19.50 2.76 -7.82
N ILE A 64 -18.60 2.65 -8.77
CA ILE A 64 -18.86 2.97 -10.18
C ILE A 64 -18.41 1.83 -11.11
N SER A 65 -19.06 1.75 -12.27
CA SER A 65 -18.70 0.80 -13.33
C SER A 65 -17.95 1.52 -14.45
N THR A 66 -16.99 0.82 -15.04
CA THR A 66 -16.21 1.28 -16.19
C THR A 66 -16.29 0.27 -17.32
N LYS A 67 -16.12 0.73 -18.56
CA LYS A 67 -15.96 -0.14 -19.73
C LYS A 67 -14.56 -0.76 -19.74
N THR A 68 -13.56 0.02 -19.40
CA THR A 68 -12.16 -0.41 -19.33
C THR A 68 -11.93 -1.27 -18.11
N LYS A 69 -11.45 -2.49 -18.30
CA LYS A 69 -11.05 -3.40 -17.22
C LYS A 69 -9.77 -2.90 -16.55
N ILE A 70 -9.67 -3.04 -15.25
CA ILE A 70 -8.52 -2.60 -14.46
C ILE A 70 -7.84 -3.82 -13.86
N LEU A 71 -6.56 -4.02 -14.16
CA LEU A 71 -5.69 -5.01 -13.53
C LEU A 71 -4.57 -4.29 -12.78
N ILE A 72 -4.46 -4.51 -11.49
CA ILE A 72 -3.38 -4.00 -10.65
C ILE A 72 -2.48 -5.16 -10.27
N LEU A 73 -1.22 -5.11 -10.68
CA LEU A 73 -0.17 -6.00 -10.21
C LEU A 73 0.51 -5.33 -9.02
N GLN A 74 0.19 -5.80 -7.83
CA GLN A 74 0.65 -5.21 -6.58
C GLN A 74 1.85 -5.98 -6.02
N HIS A 75 2.91 -5.25 -5.67
CA HIS A 75 4.07 -5.84 -5.02
C HIS A 75 3.68 -6.43 -3.64
N PRO A 76 4.24 -7.59 -3.21
CA PRO A 76 3.86 -8.24 -1.95
C PRO A 76 4.06 -7.42 -0.67
N GLN A 77 4.87 -6.37 -0.71
CA GLN A 77 5.11 -5.48 0.43
C GLN A 77 4.13 -4.29 0.51
N GLU A 78 3.22 -4.15 -0.45
CA GLU A 78 2.24 -3.04 -0.46
C GLU A 78 0.95 -3.32 0.31
N PRO A 79 0.44 -4.58 0.43
CA PRO A 79 -0.71 -4.84 1.29
C PRO A 79 -0.45 -4.41 2.74
N GLY A 80 -1.43 -3.77 3.36
CA GLY A 80 -1.32 -3.28 4.75
C GLY A 80 -0.53 -1.97 4.92
N VAL A 81 -0.03 -1.37 3.84
CA VAL A 81 0.59 -0.04 3.91
C VAL A 81 -0.50 1.03 4.02
N ASP A 82 -0.53 1.77 5.14
CA ASP A 82 -1.54 2.80 5.44
C ASP A 82 -1.72 3.81 4.30
N ILE A 83 -0.60 4.18 3.68
CA ILE A 83 -0.52 5.14 2.59
C ILE A 83 -0.88 4.54 1.21
N GLY A 84 -1.08 3.22 1.08
CA GLY A 84 -1.41 2.55 -0.19
C GLY A 84 -2.76 3.02 -0.74
N THR A 85 -2.89 3.25 -2.06
CA THR A 85 -4.12 3.75 -2.69
C THR A 85 -4.96 2.67 -3.38
N THR A 86 -4.42 1.47 -3.57
CA THR A 86 -5.12 0.32 -4.18
C THR A 86 -6.43 -0.06 -3.50
N PRO A 87 -6.58 -0.01 -2.15
CA PRO A 87 -7.87 -0.28 -1.51
C PRO A 87 -9.00 0.66 -1.97
N ILE A 88 -8.70 1.94 -2.27
CA ILE A 88 -9.69 2.88 -2.82
C ILE A 88 -10.17 2.39 -4.18
N ILE A 89 -9.24 1.98 -5.07
CA ILE A 89 -9.57 1.49 -6.41
C ILE A 89 -10.43 0.23 -6.32
N ARG A 90 -10.02 -0.75 -5.49
CA ARG A 90 -10.75 -2.01 -5.31
C ARG A 90 -12.18 -1.79 -4.83
N THR A 91 -12.39 -0.82 -3.95
CA THR A 91 -13.71 -0.53 -3.39
C THR A 91 -14.56 0.30 -4.34
N THR A 92 -13.96 1.26 -5.08
CA THR A 92 -14.65 2.09 -6.06
C THR A 92 -15.07 1.30 -7.31
N PHE A 93 -14.20 0.40 -7.79
CA PHE A 93 -14.43 -0.40 -8.99
C PHE A 93 -14.57 -1.89 -8.64
N PRO A 94 -15.78 -2.41 -8.42
CA PRO A 94 -15.99 -3.81 -8.00
C PRO A 94 -15.45 -4.85 -8.98
N LYS A 95 -15.23 -4.47 -10.25
CA LYS A 95 -14.66 -5.34 -11.29
C LYS A 95 -13.16 -5.16 -11.46
N ALA A 96 -12.50 -4.31 -10.66
CA ALA A 96 -11.05 -4.19 -10.67
C ALA A 96 -10.40 -5.46 -10.11
N ILE A 97 -9.38 -5.92 -10.79
CA ILE A 97 -8.63 -7.12 -10.44
C ILE A 97 -7.33 -6.68 -9.77
N VAL A 98 -7.14 -7.07 -8.51
CA VAL A 98 -5.87 -6.86 -7.80
C VAL A 98 -5.19 -8.21 -7.64
N ARG A 99 -3.94 -8.29 -8.06
CA ARG A 99 -3.10 -9.48 -7.92
C ARG A 99 -1.83 -9.12 -7.15
N THR A 100 -1.69 -9.63 -5.96
CA THR A 100 -0.49 -9.47 -5.15
C THR A 100 0.50 -10.57 -5.44
N GLY A 101 1.73 -10.21 -5.81
CA GLY A 101 2.77 -11.17 -6.18
C GLY A 101 3.91 -10.50 -6.94
N LEU A 102 4.89 -11.29 -7.36
CA LEU A 102 6.04 -10.78 -8.11
C LEU A 102 6.00 -11.14 -9.60
N SER A 103 5.36 -12.25 -9.96
CA SER A 103 5.39 -12.75 -11.34
C SER A 103 4.16 -13.59 -11.67
N TRP A 104 3.68 -13.43 -12.89
CA TRP A 104 2.60 -14.22 -13.51
C TRP A 104 3.07 -14.71 -14.87
N PRO A 105 2.70 -15.94 -15.28
CA PRO A 105 3.17 -16.53 -16.54
C PRO A 105 2.76 -15.73 -17.79
N ASN A 106 1.57 -15.13 -17.77
CA ASN A 106 1.02 -14.36 -18.88
C ASN A 106 -0.18 -13.51 -18.45
N LEU A 107 -0.69 -12.67 -19.36
CA LEU A 107 -1.84 -11.80 -19.12
C LEU A 107 -3.11 -12.58 -18.70
N LYS A 108 -3.43 -13.70 -19.37
CA LYS A 108 -4.62 -14.50 -19.07
C LYS A 108 -4.60 -15.00 -17.62
N LYS A 109 -3.47 -15.48 -17.13
CA LYS A 109 -3.31 -15.92 -15.75
C LYS A 109 -3.38 -14.76 -14.74
N ALA A 110 -2.84 -13.59 -15.10
CA ALA A 110 -2.94 -12.40 -14.25
C ALA A 110 -4.39 -11.89 -14.18
N VAL A 111 -5.11 -11.85 -15.29
CA VAL A 111 -6.53 -11.45 -15.34
C VAL A 111 -7.43 -12.51 -14.69
N GLY A 112 -7.12 -13.78 -14.89
CA GLY A 112 -7.96 -14.92 -14.47
C GLY A 112 -9.07 -15.25 -15.49
N ALA A 113 -8.97 -14.74 -16.71
CA ALA A 113 -9.90 -14.96 -17.80
C ALA A 113 -9.19 -14.81 -19.15
N GLU A 114 -9.88 -15.11 -20.24
CA GLU A 114 -9.38 -14.86 -21.59
C GLU A 114 -9.07 -13.37 -21.80
N ALA A 115 -7.88 -13.09 -22.31
CA ALA A 115 -7.38 -11.74 -22.56
C ALA A 115 -6.38 -11.76 -23.71
N GLU A 116 -6.51 -10.80 -24.60
CA GLU A 116 -5.63 -10.62 -25.75
C GLU A 116 -4.65 -9.47 -25.50
N ASN A 117 -3.35 -9.72 -25.70
CA ASN A 117 -2.31 -8.73 -25.41
C ASN A 117 -2.50 -7.41 -26.17
N ALA A 118 -2.98 -7.45 -27.41
CA ALA A 118 -3.19 -6.26 -28.23
C ALA A 118 -4.35 -5.36 -27.74
N ARG A 119 -5.19 -5.88 -26.83
CA ARG A 119 -6.37 -5.19 -26.28
C ARG A 119 -6.16 -4.73 -24.82
N TRP A 120 -4.95 -4.89 -24.28
CA TRP A 120 -4.57 -4.43 -22.94
C TRP A 120 -3.37 -3.52 -23.01
N GLY A 121 -3.45 -2.36 -22.38
CA GLY A 121 -2.33 -1.43 -22.26
C GLY A 121 -1.66 -1.53 -20.92
N VAL A 122 -0.34 -1.40 -20.84
CA VAL A 122 0.39 -1.32 -19.55
C VAL A 122 0.88 0.11 -19.29
N LEU A 123 0.54 0.63 -18.12
CA LEU A 123 1.03 1.92 -17.67
C LEU A 123 2.42 1.77 -17.06
N TYR A 124 3.42 2.23 -17.78
CA TYR A 124 4.80 2.20 -17.30
C TYR A 124 5.63 3.31 -17.92
N LEU A 125 6.08 4.24 -17.08
CA LEU A 125 6.85 5.39 -17.51
C LEU A 125 8.24 5.00 -18.07
N GLY A 126 8.95 4.10 -17.37
CA GLY A 126 10.30 3.67 -17.77
C GLY A 126 11.28 4.84 -17.83
N SER A 127 11.97 4.99 -18.97
CA SER A 127 12.92 6.08 -19.24
C SER A 127 12.29 7.32 -19.86
N VAL A 128 10.97 7.32 -20.12
CA VAL A 128 10.29 8.47 -20.75
C VAL A 128 10.26 9.66 -19.80
N HIS A 129 10.59 10.83 -20.32
CA HIS A 129 10.48 12.11 -19.63
C HIS A 129 9.18 12.80 -20.05
N VAL A 130 8.22 12.90 -19.11
CA VAL A 130 6.87 13.45 -19.41
C VAL A 130 6.92 14.91 -19.84
N GLU A 131 7.92 15.67 -19.42
CA GLU A 131 8.15 17.06 -19.82
C GLU A 131 8.44 17.22 -21.32
N ASN A 132 8.96 16.17 -21.96
CA ASN A 132 9.28 16.15 -23.40
C ASN A 132 8.09 15.70 -24.27
N LEU A 133 6.98 15.28 -23.63
CA LEU A 133 5.77 14.89 -24.34
C LEU A 133 4.95 16.13 -24.74
N ALA A 134 4.30 16.05 -25.90
CA ALA A 134 3.42 17.10 -26.38
C ALA A 134 2.28 17.40 -25.37
N LYS A 135 1.81 18.66 -25.33
CA LYS A 135 0.80 19.10 -24.36
C LYS A 135 -0.64 18.89 -24.84
N ASP A 136 -0.81 18.38 -26.05
CA ASP A 136 -2.08 18.21 -26.74
C ASP A 136 -2.89 16.99 -26.26
N ARG A 137 -2.27 16.07 -25.53
CA ARG A 137 -2.92 14.85 -25.05
C ARG A 137 -2.39 14.39 -23.69
N VAL A 138 -3.20 13.56 -23.01
CA VAL A 138 -2.93 13.02 -21.68
C VAL A 138 -2.26 11.65 -21.77
N ILE A 139 -2.67 10.80 -22.71
CA ILE A 139 -2.14 9.44 -22.87
C ILE A 139 -1.35 9.34 -24.17
N PHE A 140 -0.16 8.77 -24.05
CA PHE A 140 0.74 8.44 -25.16
C PHE A 140 0.91 6.94 -25.21
N VAL A 141 0.84 6.38 -26.42
CA VAL A 141 1.36 5.04 -26.69
C VAL A 141 2.79 5.21 -27.15
N VAL A 142 3.70 4.47 -26.53
CA VAL A 142 5.13 4.58 -26.83
C VAL A 142 5.68 3.25 -27.35
N ASP A 143 6.70 3.35 -28.17
CA ASP A 143 7.44 2.20 -28.68
C ASP A 143 8.35 1.58 -27.61
N LYS A 144 9.13 0.54 -28.00
CA LYS A 144 10.08 -0.12 -27.10
C LYS A 144 11.19 0.81 -26.61
N LYS A 145 11.55 1.82 -27.39
CA LYS A 145 12.58 2.82 -27.06
C LYS A 145 12.02 3.97 -26.20
N GLY A 146 10.69 4.09 -26.10
CA GLY A 146 10.02 5.16 -25.36
C GLY A 146 9.63 6.35 -26.22
N ALA A 147 9.76 6.26 -27.53
CA ALA A 147 9.30 7.31 -28.43
C ALA A 147 7.78 7.23 -28.61
N PRO A 148 7.06 8.37 -28.56
CA PRO A 148 5.62 8.41 -28.82
C PRO A 148 5.28 7.95 -30.23
N ILE A 149 4.23 7.16 -30.38
CA ILE A 149 3.67 6.76 -31.66
C ILE A 149 2.81 7.91 -32.20
N GLU A 150 2.98 8.26 -33.48
CA GLU A 150 2.28 9.39 -34.09
C GLU A 150 0.76 9.23 -34.10
N SER A 151 0.25 8.03 -34.42
CA SER A 151 -1.18 7.73 -34.53
C SER A 151 -1.65 6.69 -33.50
N PRO A 152 -1.77 7.05 -32.21
CA PRO A 152 -2.16 6.09 -31.15
C PRO A 152 -3.65 5.75 -31.16
N GLY A 153 -4.50 6.51 -31.84
CA GLY A 153 -5.97 6.40 -31.81
C GLY A 153 -6.50 4.98 -32.06
N PRO A 154 -6.07 4.26 -33.12
CA PRO A 154 -6.52 2.89 -33.37
C PRO A 154 -6.16 1.91 -32.24
N ILE A 155 -5.02 2.11 -31.58
CA ILE A 155 -4.59 1.28 -30.44
C ILE A 155 -5.47 1.58 -29.24
N LEU A 156 -5.63 2.86 -28.87
CA LEU A 156 -6.40 3.28 -27.70
C LEU A 156 -7.88 2.88 -27.80
N LYS A 157 -8.49 2.98 -28.99
CA LYS A 157 -9.89 2.57 -29.24
C LYS A 157 -10.13 1.06 -29.07
N ARG A 158 -9.10 0.22 -29.24
CA ARG A 158 -9.21 -1.23 -29.11
C ARG A 158 -8.96 -1.72 -27.68
N LEU A 159 -8.50 -0.86 -26.77
CA LEU A 159 -8.20 -1.28 -25.41
C LEU A 159 -9.48 -1.71 -24.67
N GLU A 160 -9.44 -2.91 -24.12
CA GLU A 160 -10.44 -3.45 -23.20
C GLU A 160 -10.02 -3.31 -21.74
N GLY A 161 -8.73 -3.16 -21.51
CA GLY A 161 -8.21 -3.06 -20.15
C GLY A 161 -6.84 -2.42 -20.04
N ILE A 162 -6.51 -2.07 -18.84
CA ILE A 162 -5.24 -1.46 -18.45
C ILE A 162 -4.59 -2.27 -17.33
N VAL A 163 -3.27 -2.34 -17.36
CA VAL A 163 -2.43 -2.95 -16.32
C VAL A 163 -1.64 -1.84 -15.63
N LEU A 164 -1.76 -1.78 -14.30
CA LEU A 164 -0.98 -0.89 -13.45
C LEU A 164 -0.02 -1.72 -12.60
N LEU A 165 1.17 -1.16 -12.34
CA LEU A 165 2.17 -1.74 -11.45
C LEU A 165 2.16 -0.95 -10.14
N ASP A 166 1.66 -1.56 -9.07
CA ASP A 166 1.51 -0.91 -7.78
C ASP A 166 2.65 -1.25 -6.83
N GLY A 167 3.31 -0.22 -6.35
CA GLY A 167 4.45 -0.30 -5.47
C GLY A 167 5.32 0.95 -5.53
N THR A 168 6.39 0.96 -4.73
CA THR A 168 7.44 1.96 -4.86
C THR A 168 8.08 1.88 -6.26
N TRP A 169 8.82 2.90 -6.64
CA TRP A 169 9.50 2.93 -7.94
C TRP A 169 10.39 1.69 -8.20
N SER A 170 11.13 1.26 -7.18
CA SER A 170 11.96 0.05 -7.25
C SER A 170 11.12 -1.22 -7.40
N GLN A 171 10.01 -1.30 -6.68
CA GLN A 171 9.08 -2.42 -6.72
C GLN A 171 8.36 -2.51 -8.07
N ALA A 172 7.88 -1.39 -8.61
CA ALA A 172 7.28 -1.33 -9.94
C ALA A 172 8.26 -1.77 -11.04
N LYS A 173 9.53 -1.36 -10.92
CA LYS A 173 10.62 -1.82 -11.80
C LYS A 173 10.84 -3.34 -11.67
N THR A 174 10.78 -3.89 -10.46
CA THR A 174 10.89 -5.35 -10.23
C THR A 174 9.73 -6.09 -10.89
N LEU A 175 8.50 -5.61 -10.72
CA LEU A 175 7.33 -6.19 -11.39
C LEU A 175 7.46 -6.15 -12.91
N TRP A 176 7.94 -5.04 -13.47
CA TRP A 176 8.19 -4.90 -14.90
C TRP A 176 9.17 -5.96 -15.44
N TRP A 177 10.32 -6.12 -14.78
CA TRP A 177 11.35 -7.05 -15.22
C TRP A 177 10.99 -8.53 -15.02
N ARG A 178 10.22 -8.84 -14.00
CA ARG A 178 9.80 -10.22 -13.71
C ARG A 178 8.64 -10.71 -14.58
N ASN A 179 7.98 -9.82 -15.32
CA ASN A 179 6.80 -10.14 -16.13
C ASN A 179 7.04 -9.78 -17.61
N ALA A 180 7.90 -10.56 -18.27
CA ALA A 180 8.30 -10.31 -19.68
C ALA A 180 7.11 -10.20 -20.66
N TRP A 181 5.95 -10.78 -20.33
CA TRP A 181 4.73 -10.64 -21.13
C TRP A 181 4.20 -9.21 -21.19
N LEU A 182 4.53 -8.34 -20.23
CA LEU A 182 4.20 -6.91 -20.26
C LEU A 182 4.79 -6.21 -21.49
N LEU A 183 5.94 -6.67 -21.97
CA LEU A 183 6.58 -6.14 -23.18
C LEU A 183 5.79 -6.41 -24.48
N LYS A 184 4.80 -7.32 -24.43
CA LYS A 184 3.90 -7.64 -25.55
C LYS A 184 2.66 -6.75 -25.57
N LEU A 185 2.43 -5.96 -24.52
CA LEU A 185 1.31 -5.03 -24.43
C LEU A 185 1.70 -3.67 -25.01
N PRO A 186 0.77 -2.91 -25.59
CA PRO A 186 0.93 -1.48 -25.81
C PRO A 186 1.37 -0.78 -24.51
N ARG A 187 2.52 -0.11 -24.56
CA ARG A 187 3.00 0.66 -23.41
C ARG A 187 2.39 2.06 -23.43
N LEU A 188 1.69 2.37 -22.35
CA LEU A 188 1.02 3.65 -22.15
C LEU A 188 1.85 4.52 -21.21
N VAL A 189 2.01 5.78 -21.56
CA VAL A 189 2.61 6.80 -20.71
C VAL A 189 1.59 7.89 -20.49
N LEU A 190 1.38 8.21 -19.22
CA LEU A 190 0.49 9.28 -18.81
C LEU A 190 1.30 10.58 -18.64
N ARG A 191 0.80 11.66 -19.26
CA ARG A 191 1.23 13.02 -18.98
C ARG A 191 0.15 13.68 -18.13
N PRO A 192 0.36 13.82 -16.80
CA PRO A 192 -0.67 14.33 -15.91
C PRO A 192 -1.13 15.73 -16.28
N THR A 193 -2.42 15.99 -16.12
CA THR A 193 -3.03 17.29 -16.33
C THR A 193 -2.90 18.20 -15.11
N ARG A 194 -2.66 17.61 -13.94
CA ARG A 194 -2.58 18.28 -12.64
C ARG A 194 -1.43 17.75 -11.79
N ARG A 195 -1.13 18.47 -10.73
CA ARG A 195 -0.21 17.98 -9.69
C ARG A 195 -0.88 16.90 -8.86
N SER A 196 -0.07 15.96 -8.37
CA SER A 196 -0.55 14.91 -7.48
C SER A 196 -1.03 15.50 -6.15
N LEU A 197 -2.22 15.10 -5.70
CA LEU A 197 -2.70 15.36 -4.34
C LEU A 197 -1.84 14.63 -3.31
N TYR A 198 -1.30 13.49 -3.72
CA TYR A 198 -0.50 12.61 -2.88
C TYR A 198 0.89 13.18 -2.54
N ASP A 199 1.36 14.18 -3.29
CA ASP A 199 2.65 14.85 -3.06
C ASP A 199 2.73 15.53 -1.68
N GLN A 200 1.58 15.84 -1.08
CA GLN A 200 1.48 16.40 0.28
C GLN A 200 1.98 15.43 1.38
N ILE A 201 1.92 14.13 1.13
CA ILE A 201 2.32 13.09 2.10
C ILE A 201 3.56 12.32 1.67
N ARG A 202 3.83 12.24 0.38
CA ARG A 202 4.98 11.54 -0.16
C ARG A 202 5.56 12.30 -1.34
N LYS A 203 6.80 12.76 -1.19
CA LYS A 203 7.50 13.47 -2.26
C LYS A 203 7.56 12.64 -3.53
N GLU A 204 7.17 13.24 -4.66
CA GLU A 204 7.28 12.61 -5.96
C GLU A 204 8.73 12.21 -6.27
N PRO A 205 8.98 10.96 -6.68
CA PRO A 205 10.32 10.53 -7.07
C PRO A 205 10.80 11.20 -8.37
N ARG A 206 9.86 11.59 -9.24
CA ARG A 206 10.08 12.29 -10.52
C ARG A 206 8.88 13.18 -10.81
N LYS A 207 9.10 14.29 -11.50
CA LYS A 207 8.02 15.18 -11.94
C LYS A 207 6.97 14.42 -12.77
N GLY A 208 5.70 14.64 -12.46
CA GLY A 208 4.58 14.01 -13.14
C GLY A 208 4.30 12.57 -12.73
N CYS A 209 4.80 12.12 -11.59
CA CYS A 209 4.36 10.87 -10.99
C CYS A 209 3.07 11.09 -10.22
N LEU A 210 2.06 10.27 -10.50
CA LEU A 210 0.80 10.23 -9.78
C LEU A 210 0.75 8.99 -8.88
N SER A 211 -0.10 9.01 -7.87
CA SER A 211 -0.46 7.79 -7.14
C SER A 211 -1.25 6.84 -8.04
N THR A 212 -1.34 5.57 -7.64
CA THR A 212 -2.05 4.55 -8.44
C THR A 212 -3.52 4.92 -8.65
N VAL A 213 -4.18 5.48 -7.63
CA VAL A 213 -5.59 5.92 -7.74
C VAL A 213 -5.75 7.11 -8.69
N GLU A 214 -4.88 8.12 -8.62
CA GLU A 214 -4.91 9.27 -9.54
C GLU A 214 -4.63 8.84 -10.97
N THR A 215 -3.68 7.91 -11.16
CA THR A 215 -3.37 7.34 -12.47
C THR A 215 -4.59 6.65 -13.08
N VAL A 216 -5.35 5.88 -12.30
CA VAL A 216 -6.60 5.25 -12.76
C VAL A 216 -7.61 6.31 -13.17
N GLY A 217 -7.79 7.37 -12.38
CA GLY A 217 -8.71 8.46 -12.69
C GLY A 217 -8.38 9.16 -14.01
N GLU A 218 -7.13 9.59 -14.18
CA GLU A 218 -6.67 10.27 -15.40
C GLU A 218 -6.81 9.37 -16.64
N VAL A 219 -6.44 8.10 -16.53
CA VAL A 219 -6.51 7.16 -17.65
C VAL A 219 -7.95 6.85 -18.05
N LEU A 220 -8.84 6.59 -17.09
CA LEU A 220 -10.25 6.33 -17.38
C LEU A 220 -10.95 7.57 -17.96
N THR A 221 -10.63 8.75 -17.43
CA THR A 221 -11.13 10.01 -17.99
C THR A 221 -10.72 10.15 -19.46
N ALA A 222 -9.45 9.87 -19.77
CA ALA A 222 -8.95 10.02 -21.14
C ALA A 222 -9.45 8.92 -22.10
N LEU A 223 -9.64 7.68 -21.63
CA LEU A 223 -10.10 6.56 -22.48
C LEU A 223 -11.62 6.54 -22.66
N GLU A 224 -12.39 6.90 -21.64
CA GLU A 224 -13.84 6.81 -21.64
C GLU A 224 -14.56 8.17 -21.79
N GLY A 225 -13.83 9.28 -21.73
CA GLY A 225 -14.41 10.63 -21.75
C GLY A 225 -15.21 10.99 -20.50
N ARG A 226 -15.01 10.27 -19.38
CA ARG A 226 -15.75 10.42 -18.14
C ARG A 226 -14.98 11.28 -17.14
N THR A 227 -15.39 12.54 -17.03
CA THR A 227 -14.77 13.49 -16.07
C THR A 227 -15.21 13.25 -14.62
N ASP A 228 -16.35 12.60 -14.40
CA ASP A 228 -16.90 12.26 -13.08
C ASP A 228 -16.03 11.26 -12.29
N VAL A 229 -15.33 10.37 -13.00
CA VAL A 229 -14.45 9.36 -12.37
C VAL A 229 -13.39 9.99 -11.48
N GLN A 230 -12.84 11.13 -11.92
CA GLN A 230 -11.80 11.83 -11.19
C GLN A 230 -12.33 12.34 -9.83
N GLU A 231 -13.52 12.92 -9.80
CA GLU A 231 -14.15 13.40 -8.59
C GLU A 231 -14.44 12.29 -7.58
N PHE A 232 -14.96 11.14 -8.07
CA PHE A 232 -15.22 9.96 -7.24
C PHE A 232 -13.96 9.38 -6.59
N LEU A 233 -12.80 9.55 -7.20
CA LEU A 233 -11.52 9.06 -6.66
C LEU A 233 -10.82 10.11 -5.79
N ASP A 234 -10.97 11.39 -6.11
CA ASP A 234 -10.33 12.48 -5.39
C ASP A 234 -10.90 12.65 -3.98
N LYS A 235 -12.20 12.48 -3.81
CA LYS A 235 -12.86 12.62 -2.51
C LYS A 235 -12.28 11.65 -1.47
N PRO A 236 -12.28 10.32 -1.66
CA PRO A 236 -11.69 9.39 -0.69
C PRO A 236 -10.16 9.54 -0.59
N LEU A 237 -9.47 9.95 -1.65
CA LEU A 237 -8.03 10.20 -1.61
C LEU A 237 -7.71 11.40 -0.71
N THR A 238 -8.42 12.50 -0.85
CA THR A 238 -8.24 13.71 -0.04
C THR A 238 -8.49 13.41 1.44
N GLU A 239 -9.53 12.65 1.74
CA GLU A 239 -9.83 12.23 3.11
C GLU A 239 -8.71 11.33 3.68
N LEU A 240 -8.21 10.36 2.90
CA LEU A 240 -7.09 9.54 3.32
C LEU A 240 -5.86 10.38 3.65
N ILE A 241 -5.54 11.37 2.81
CA ILE A 241 -4.43 12.30 3.01
C ILE A 241 -4.62 13.06 4.33
N SER A 242 -5.83 13.56 4.59
CA SER A 242 -6.17 14.27 5.82
C SER A 242 -5.96 13.39 7.07
N ARG A 243 -6.49 12.17 7.06
CA ARG A 243 -6.34 11.20 8.17
C ARG A 243 -4.88 10.84 8.42
N LEU A 244 -4.12 10.57 7.36
CA LEU A 244 -2.67 10.30 7.47
C LEU A 244 -1.89 11.49 8.05
N ALA A 245 -2.23 12.71 7.65
CA ALA A 245 -1.60 13.92 8.20
C ALA A 245 -1.92 14.10 9.70
N GLN A 246 -3.16 13.85 10.11
CA GLN A 246 -3.57 13.89 11.52
C GLN A 246 -2.82 12.86 12.37
N GLN A 247 -2.70 11.62 11.89
CA GLN A 247 -1.98 10.56 12.61
C GLN A 247 -0.48 10.86 12.73
N ARG A 248 0.13 11.43 11.70
CA ARG A 248 1.53 11.89 11.78
C ARG A 248 1.71 12.97 12.85
N LYS A 249 0.81 13.94 12.96
CA LYS A 249 0.84 14.95 14.02
C LYS A 249 0.68 14.33 15.41
N LYS A 250 -0.25 13.40 15.59
CA LYS A 250 -0.42 12.68 16.87
C LYS A 250 0.86 11.96 17.28
N ARG A 251 1.48 11.21 16.36
CA ARG A 251 2.74 10.46 16.60
C ARG A 251 3.91 11.40 16.92
N SER A 252 4.02 12.56 16.27
CA SER A 252 5.08 13.54 16.53
C SER A 252 4.94 14.22 17.89
N ASN A 253 3.73 14.36 18.43
CA ASN A 253 3.47 14.95 19.74
C ASN A 253 3.71 13.98 20.91
N VAL A 254 3.79 12.68 20.65
CA VAL A 254 4.22 11.69 21.63
C VAL A 254 5.75 11.78 21.75
N ARG A 255 6.24 12.54 22.73
CA ARG A 255 7.68 12.62 23.02
C ARG A 255 8.24 11.21 23.23
N PRO A 256 9.32 10.80 22.56
CA PRO A 256 9.98 9.56 22.88
C PRO A 256 10.45 9.63 24.33
N VAL A 257 10.04 8.67 25.16
CA VAL A 257 10.60 8.50 26.50
C VAL A 257 12.10 8.32 26.31
N ARG A 258 12.87 9.36 26.65
CA ARG A 258 14.33 9.27 26.67
C ARG A 258 14.68 8.16 27.66
N LYS A 259 15.11 7.01 27.18
CA LYS A 259 15.80 6.02 27.98
C LYS A 259 17.13 6.64 28.42
N ASP A 260 17.13 7.22 29.64
CA ASP A 260 18.32 7.80 30.25
C ASP A 260 19.20 6.66 30.80
N TRP A 261 19.98 6.03 29.92
CA TRP A 261 20.92 4.96 30.21
C TRP A 261 22.35 5.48 30.49
N ARG A 262 22.46 6.81 30.78
CA ARG A 262 23.75 7.43 31.17
C ARG A 262 24.05 7.39 32.66
N ARG A 263 23.38 6.57 33.48
CA ARG A 263 23.77 6.38 34.88
C ARG A 263 24.31 4.98 35.10
N GLY A 264 25.58 4.75 34.78
CA GLY A 264 26.23 3.47 35.05
C GLY A 264 27.72 3.42 34.75
N ARG A 265 28.43 4.57 34.82
CA ARG A 265 29.91 4.56 34.84
C ARG A 265 30.41 5.67 35.74
N ALA A 266 30.33 5.44 37.04
CA ALA A 266 31.17 6.13 38.00
C ALA A 266 31.39 5.18 39.18
N GLY A 267 32.61 4.78 39.42
CA GLY A 267 33.04 4.18 40.70
C GLY A 267 33.70 2.81 40.55
N GLY A 268 34.98 2.78 40.37
CA GLY A 268 35.81 1.60 40.48
C GLY A 268 37.26 1.98 40.29
N ARG A 269 37.86 2.58 41.32
CA ARG A 269 39.32 2.55 41.51
C ARG A 269 39.70 1.29 42.26
#